data_87bf95dd2fe0e11685c10673167620e3
#
_entry.id   87bf95dd2fe0e11685c10673167620e3
#
_cell.length_a   1.000
_cell.length_b   1.000
_cell.length_c   1.000
_cell.angle_alpha   90.00
_cell.angle_beta   90.00
_cell.angle_gamma   90.00
#
_symmetry.space_group_name_H-M   'P 1'
#
loop_
_entity.id
_entity.type
_entity.pdbx_description
1 polymer ?
#
loop_
_entity_poly.entity_id
_entity_poly.type
_entity_poly.pdbx_seq_one_letter_code
_entity_poly.pdbx_strand_id
1 'polypeptide(L)'
;MTDYAGQFNPGFRLEAARVALVVVDMQYASASRHEGLGRLLKDQGRPEQGAARFDRIDSVLVPTIQRLLAAFRAHRLRIVYLTVGSELPDYSDLPPHMRPMAEAVGNTRGRREHEILDALAPRPGEAVLNKTTMSAFHSSGFERLVRAWGVDQLLFTGVSTNSCVEGTARDAADRGFRCVLVEDGCGAASAALHDAACHNFQRLLGRVDSSARVLAELGAA
;
A
#
# COMPACT_ATOMS: atom_id res chain seq x y z
N MET A 1 -8.78 10.38 24.79
CA MET A 1 -9.78 11.40 24.36
C MET A 1 -10.65 10.72 23.30
N THR A 2 -11.94 10.55 23.59
CA THR A 2 -12.89 10.06 22.59
C THR A 2 -13.08 11.15 21.55
N ASP A 3 -12.63 10.88 20.32
CA ASP A 3 -12.81 11.81 19.21
C ASP A 3 -14.29 11.84 18.81
N TYR A 4 -14.89 13.02 18.88
CA TYR A 4 -16.30 13.21 18.49
C TYR A 4 -16.59 12.83 17.04
N ALA A 5 -15.61 12.89 16.16
CA ALA A 5 -15.79 12.58 14.73
C ALA A 5 -15.96 11.08 14.47
N GLY A 6 -15.27 10.23 15.22
CA GLY A 6 -15.30 8.78 15.03
C GLY A 6 -16.70 8.14 15.19
N GLN A 7 -17.60 8.80 15.92
CA GLN A 7 -19.00 8.33 16.05
C GLN A 7 -19.79 8.39 14.74
N PHE A 8 -19.35 9.17 13.77
CA PHE A 8 -19.99 9.32 12.47
C PHE A 8 -19.38 8.42 11.38
N ASN A 9 -18.33 7.66 11.69
CA ASN A 9 -17.77 6.72 10.74
C ASN A 9 -18.74 5.53 10.58
N PRO A 10 -19.35 5.34 9.39
CA PRO A 10 -20.25 4.23 9.17
C PRO A 10 -19.49 2.92 9.17
N GLY A 11 -19.76 2.06 10.14
CA GLY A 11 -19.23 0.69 10.13
C GLY A 11 -19.80 -0.08 8.92
N PHE A 12 -19.01 -1.01 8.39
CA PHE A 12 -19.45 -1.94 7.34
C PHE A 12 -18.83 -3.31 7.57
N ARG A 13 -19.45 -4.34 7.00
CA ARG A 13 -18.89 -5.70 6.95
C ARG A 13 -18.24 -5.94 5.60
N LEU A 14 -17.19 -6.73 5.61
CA LEU A 14 -16.53 -7.19 4.39
C LEU A 14 -17.35 -8.30 3.73
N GLU A 15 -17.46 -8.23 2.42
CA GLU A 15 -18.16 -9.18 1.57
C GLU A 15 -17.18 -9.72 0.51
N ALA A 16 -16.95 -11.02 0.52
CA ALA A 16 -15.96 -11.66 -0.37
C ALA A 16 -16.18 -11.33 -1.87
N ALA A 17 -17.45 -11.20 -2.30
CA ALA A 17 -17.76 -10.85 -3.68
C ALA A 17 -17.48 -9.39 -4.07
N ARG A 18 -17.25 -8.51 -3.07
CA ARG A 18 -17.13 -7.05 -3.25
C ARG A 18 -15.77 -6.50 -2.87
N VAL A 19 -14.85 -7.33 -2.40
CA VAL A 19 -13.56 -6.91 -1.83
C VAL A 19 -12.40 -7.13 -2.80
N ALA A 20 -11.43 -6.20 -2.77
CA ALA A 20 -10.11 -6.40 -3.38
C ALA A 20 -9.00 -6.07 -2.38
N LEU A 21 -7.94 -6.89 -2.41
CA LEU A 21 -6.68 -6.60 -1.72
C LEU A 21 -5.82 -5.69 -2.60
N VAL A 22 -5.37 -4.58 -2.05
CA VAL A 22 -4.50 -3.59 -2.70
C VAL A 22 -3.14 -3.60 -2.02
N VAL A 23 -2.12 -4.07 -2.74
CA VAL A 23 -0.73 -4.09 -2.26
C VAL A 23 -0.01 -2.87 -2.84
N VAL A 24 0.35 -1.91 -1.98
CA VAL A 24 0.86 -0.59 -2.38
C VAL A 24 2.38 -0.54 -2.23
N ASP A 25 3.07 -0.27 -3.32
CA ASP A 25 4.49 0.12 -3.40
C ASP A 25 5.48 -0.79 -2.65
N MET A 26 5.18 -2.09 -2.58
CA MET A 26 6.09 -3.08 -2.01
C MET A 26 7.19 -3.45 -3.01
N GLN A 27 7.94 -2.43 -3.44
CA GLN A 27 8.99 -2.48 -4.44
C GLN A 27 10.40 -2.45 -3.82
N TYR A 28 11.41 -2.86 -4.59
CA TYR A 28 12.81 -2.76 -4.15
C TYR A 28 13.24 -1.32 -3.87
N ALA A 29 12.69 -0.32 -4.59
CA ALA A 29 12.96 1.10 -4.34
C ALA A 29 12.60 1.55 -2.92
N SER A 30 11.48 1.06 -2.38
CA SER A 30 10.83 1.58 -1.17
C SER A 30 10.86 0.62 0.01
N ALA A 31 10.95 -0.69 -0.25
CA ALA A 31 10.75 -1.73 0.75
C ALA A 31 11.96 -2.67 0.93
N SER A 32 13.04 -2.51 0.15
CA SER A 32 14.26 -3.29 0.31
C SER A 32 15.28 -2.58 1.21
N ARG A 33 15.83 -3.33 2.16
CA ARG A 33 16.94 -2.89 3.00
C ARG A 33 18.27 -2.73 2.21
N HIS A 34 18.38 -3.45 1.10
CA HIS A 34 19.63 -3.59 0.36
C HIS A 34 19.65 -2.85 -0.97
N GLU A 35 18.48 -2.43 -1.45
CA GLU A 35 18.32 -1.72 -2.72
C GLU A 35 17.56 -0.41 -2.51
N GLY A 36 17.45 0.42 -3.55
CA GLY A 36 16.69 1.67 -3.50
C GLY A 36 17.01 2.53 -2.28
N LEU A 37 16.00 2.79 -1.44
CA LEU A 37 16.16 3.62 -0.24
C LEU A 37 17.15 3.03 0.77
N GLY A 38 17.16 1.72 0.95
CA GLY A 38 18.09 1.07 1.88
C GLY A 38 19.53 1.26 1.45
N ARG A 39 19.83 1.06 0.17
CA ARG A 39 21.16 1.32 -0.41
C ARG A 39 21.53 2.81 -0.29
N LEU A 40 20.63 3.71 -0.65
CA LEU A 40 20.85 5.16 -0.55
C LEU A 40 21.26 5.59 0.86
N LEU A 41 20.55 5.13 1.88
CA LEU A 41 20.85 5.46 3.28
C LEU A 41 22.20 4.88 3.72
N LYS A 42 22.53 3.67 3.29
CA LYS A 42 23.82 3.04 3.55
C LYS A 42 24.96 3.82 2.90
N ASP A 43 24.83 4.20 1.63
CA ASP A 43 25.85 4.94 0.88
C ASP A 43 26.07 6.36 1.46
N GLN A 44 25.03 6.93 2.09
CA GLN A 44 25.11 8.19 2.83
C GLN A 44 25.66 8.04 4.25
N GLY A 45 26.01 6.83 4.70
CA GLY A 45 26.50 6.57 6.05
C GLY A 45 25.44 6.70 7.15
N ARG A 46 24.14 6.55 6.81
CA ARG A 46 23.00 6.74 7.72
C ARG A 46 22.00 5.57 7.71
N PRO A 47 22.48 4.29 7.71
CA PRO A 47 21.60 3.13 7.61
C PRO A 47 20.59 3.02 8.77
N GLU A 48 20.93 3.57 9.95
CA GLU A 48 20.07 3.59 11.13
C GLU A 48 18.78 4.39 10.93
N GLN A 49 18.76 5.37 10.03
CA GLN A 49 17.56 6.17 9.73
C GLN A 49 16.46 5.33 9.06
N GLY A 50 16.83 4.24 8.39
CA GLY A 50 15.88 3.30 7.78
C GLY A 50 15.61 2.07 8.64
N ALA A 51 16.33 1.86 9.76
CA ALA A 51 16.30 0.60 10.50
C ALA A 51 14.87 0.20 10.93
N ALA A 52 14.18 1.07 11.65
CA ALA A 52 12.81 0.79 12.13
C ALA A 52 11.82 0.48 10.99
N ARG A 53 11.95 1.18 9.86
CA ARG A 53 11.14 0.93 8.67
C ARG A 53 11.38 -0.47 8.11
N PHE A 54 12.65 -0.82 7.86
CA PHE A 54 12.99 -2.09 7.24
C PHE A 54 12.79 -3.27 8.19
N ASP A 55 13.03 -3.10 9.49
CA ASP A 55 12.73 -4.12 10.51
C ASP A 55 11.24 -4.46 10.50
N ARG A 56 10.36 -3.45 10.47
CA ARG A 56 8.92 -3.65 10.35
C ARG A 56 8.53 -4.31 9.04
N ILE A 57 9.12 -3.88 7.92
CA ILE A 57 8.84 -4.49 6.60
C ILE A 57 9.20 -5.97 6.60
N ASP A 58 10.42 -6.30 7.04
CA ASP A 58 10.93 -7.66 6.97
C ASP A 58 10.22 -8.61 7.95
N SER A 59 9.98 -8.14 9.20
CA SER A 59 9.46 -8.98 10.27
C SER A 59 7.92 -9.00 10.40
N VAL A 60 7.23 -7.98 9.88
CA VAL A 60 5.77 -7.85 10.05
C VAL A 60 5.06 -7.74 8.70
N LEU A 61 5.40 -6.76 7.86
CA LEU A 61 4.63 -6.48 6.66
C LEU A 61 4.69 -7.62 5.65
N VAL A 62 5.89 -8.04 5.27
CA VAL A 62 6.07 -9.09 4.26
C VAL A 62 5.35 -10.37 4.68
N PRO A 63 5.57 -10.93 5.89
CA PRO A 63 4.82 -12.11 6.33
C PRO A 63 3.30 -11.92 6.37
N THR A 64 2.82 -10.74 6.78
CA THR A 64 1.40 -10.45 6.84
C THR A 64 0.78 -10.36 5.45
N ILE A 65 1.42 -9.63 4.52
CA ILE A 65 0.94 -9.53 3.14
C ILE A 65 0.96 -10.90 2.46
N GLN A 66 1.98 -11.74 2.72
CA GLN A 66 2.02 -13.13 2.21
C GLN A 66 0.82 -13.94 2.66
N ARG A 67 0.44 -13.86 3.96
CA ARG A 67 -0.75 -14.54 4.47
C ARG A 67 -2.04 -14.06 3.80
N LEU A 68 -2.19 -12.72 3.65
CA LEU A 68 -3.33 -12.13 2.95
C LEU A 68 -3.39 -12.59 1.49
N LEU A 69 -2.27 -12.54 0.77
CA LEU A 69 -2.18 -13.01 -0.61
C LEU A 69 -2.54 -14.49 -0.74
N ALA A 70 -2.04 -15.34 0.17
CA ALA A 70 -2.35 -16.77 0.18
C ALA A 70 -3.86 -17.01 0.36
N ALA A 71 -4.48 -16.35 1.33
CA ALA A 71 -5.92 -16.44 1.59
C ALA A 71 -6.76 -15.93 0.40
N PHE A 72 -6.44 -14.75 -0.13
CA PHE A 72 -7.13 -14.19 -1.29
C PHE A 72 -7.05 -15.10 -2.53
N ARG A 73 -5.87 -15.69 -2.79
CA ARG A 73 -5.65 -16.65 -3.87
C ARG A 73 -6.44 -17.95 -3.68
N ALA A 74 -6.44 -18.49 -2.46
CA ALA A 74 -7.20 -19.70 -2.12
C ALA A 74 -8.71 -19.51 -2.35
N HIS A 75 -9.22 -18.35 -2.02
CA HIS A 75 -10.65 -18.01 -2.18
C HIS A 75 -10.97 -17.33 -3.53
N ARG A 76 -10.00 -17.21 -4.44
CA ARG A 76 -10.14 -16.56 -5.76
C ARG A 76 -10.67 -15.13 -5.67
N LEU A 77 -10.29 -14.40 -4.62
CA LEU A 77 -10.64 -13.00 -4.43
C LEU A 77 -9.73 -12.09 -5.27
N ARG A 78 -10.15 -10.85 -5.47
CA ARG A 78 -9.43 -9.89 -6.31
C ARG A 78 -8.18 -9.34 -5.62
N ILE A 79 -7.07 -9.31 -6.34
CA ILE A 79 -5.78 -8.76 -5.91
C ILE A 79 -5.31 -7.77 -6.96
N VAL A 80 -4.84 -6.60 -6.51
CA VAL A 80 -4.17 -5.63 -7.35
C VAL A 80 -2.92 -5.10 -6.65
N TYR A 81 -1.85 -5.01 -7.39
CA TYR A 81 -0.61 -4.37 -6.96
C TYR A 81 -0.54 -2.97 -7.57
N LEU A 82 -0.17 -2.03 -6.75
CA LEU A 82 0.19 -0.68 -7.16
C LEU A 82 1.70 -0.53 -7.03
N THR A 83 2.35 -0.08 -8.08
CA THR A 83 3.74 0.37 -8.05
C THR A 83 3.78 1.88 -8.25
N VAL A 84 4.78 2.53 -7.71
CA VAL A 84 5.05 3.95 -7.95
C VAL A 84 6.41 4.08 -8.61
N GLY A 85 6.53 4.97 -9.60
CA GLY A 85 7.80 5.27 -10.24
C GLY A 85 7.60 5.91 -11.61
N SER A 86 8.68 6.46 -12.13
CA SER A 86 8.67 7.08 -13.44
C SER A 86 8.50 6.06 -14.57
N GLU A 87 7.71 6.40 -15.56
CA GLU A 87 7.64 5.69 -16.85
C GLU A 87 8.76 6.14 -17.79
N LEU A 88 9.38 7.31 -17.51
CA LEU A 88 10.39 7.94 -18.32
C LEU A 88 11.77 7.92 -17.64
N PRO A 89 12.88 7.75 -18.41
CA PRO A 89 14.23 7.70 -17.82
C PRO A 89 14.68 9.00 -17.17
N ASP A 90 14.09 10.13 -17.55
CA ASP A 90 14.41 11.47 -17.05
C ASP A 90 13.51 11.94 -15.90
N TYR A 91 12.60 11.07 -15.43
CA TYR A 91 11.66 11.34 -14.33
C TYR A 91 10.75 12.56 -14.55
N SER A 92 10.60 13.04 -15.79
CA SER A 92 9.82 14.26 -16.12
C SER A 92 8.32 14.10 -15.90
N ASP A 93 7.82 12.87 -15.87
CA ASP A 93 6.43 12.49 -15.64
C ASP A 93 6.03 12.46 -14.15
N LEU A 94 7.00 12.65 -13.23
CA LEU A 94 6.72 12.70 -11.80
C LEU A 94 6.45 14.13 -11.32
N PRO A 95 5.51 14.31 -10.37
CA PRO A 95 5.32 15.58 -9.69
C PRO A 95 6.59 16.07 -8.97
N PRO A 96 6.79 17.38 -8.84
CA PRO A 96 8.03 17.95 -8.27
C PRO A 96 8.42 17.41 -6.90
N HIS A 97 7.45 17.10 -6.03
CA HIS A 97 7.69 16.58 -4.68
C HIS A 97 8.09 15.10 -4.64
N MET A 98 7.85 14.33 -5.71
CA MET A 98 8.20 12.91 -5.79
C MET A 98 9.49 12.65 -6.55
N ARG A 99 9.79 13.50 -7.54
CA ARG A 99 10.92 13.33 -8.45
C ARG A 99 12.27 13.17 -7.71
N PRO A 100 12.66 14.03 -6.75
CA PRO A 100 13.99 13.93 -6.11
C PRO A 100 14.23 12.56 -5.43
N MET A 101 13.20 12.01 -4.79
CA MET A 101 13.32 10.69 -4.16
C MET A 101 13.42 9.58 -5.21
N ALA A 102 12.59 9.64 -6.25
CA ALA A 102 12.59 8.62 -7.31
C ALA A 102 13.93 8.58 -8.06
N GLU A 103 14.51 9.75 -8.36
CA GLU A 103 15.85 9.87 -8.96
C GLU A 103 16.92 9.29 -8.04
N ALA A 104 16.92 9.69 -6.77
CA ALA A 104 17.92 9.26 -5.79
C ALA A 104 17.94 7.74 -5.56
N VAL A 105 16.76 7.09 -5.62
CA VAL A 105 16.64 5.62 -5.44
C VAL A 105 16.62 4.86 -6.75
N GLY A 106 16.61 5.54 -7.90
CA GLY A 106 16.60 4.92 -9.22
C GLY A 106 15.26 4.27 -9.60
N ASN A 107 14.14 4.78 -9.08
CA ASN A 107 12.81 4.17 -9.27
C ASN A 107 12.17 4.58 -10.60
N THR A 108 12.54 3.91 -11.66
CA THR A 108 11.94 4.04 -12.99
C THR A 108 11.65 2.68 -13.59
N ARG A 109 10.63 2.61 -14.42
CA ARG A 109 10.19 1.38 -15.08
C ARG A 109 11.32 0.66 -15.81
N GLY A 110 11.36 -0.66 -15.68
CA GLY A 110 12.40 -1.51 -16.28
C GLY A 110 13.69 -1.63 -15.45
N ARG A 111 13.78 -0.96 -14.31
CA ARG A 111 14.87 -1.15 -13.35
C ARG A 111 14.45 -2.06 -12.20
N ARG A 112 15.44 -2.72 -11.59
CA ARG A 112 15.21 -3.61 -10.44
C ARG A 112 14.53 -2.88 -9.28
N GLU A 113 14.88 -1.64 -9.06
CA GLU A 113 14.29 -0.81 -8.02
C GLU A 113 12.79 -0.64 -8.18
N HIS A 114 12.28 -0.66 -9.41
CA HIS A 114 10.84 -0.56 -9.71
C HIS A 114 10.09 -1.87 -9.52
N GLU A 115 10.76 -3.01 -9.49
CA GLU A 115 10.10 -4.31 -9.36
C GLU A 115 9.54 -4.52 -7.94
N ILE A 116 8.46 -5.30 -7.87
CA ILE A 116 7.87 -5.74 -6.60
C ILE A 116 8.83 -6.75 -5.95
N LEU A 117 8.94 -6.73 -4.63
CA LEU A 117 9.74 -7.70 -3.88
C LEU A 117 9.40 -9.12 -4.28
N ASP A 118 10.39 -9.97 -4.56
CA ASP A 118 10.20 -11.36 -4.97
C ASP A 118 9.34 -12.15 -3.98
N ALA A 119 9.47 -11.83 -2.68
CA ALA A 119 8.67 -12.46 -1.61
C ALA A 119 7.15 -12.20 -1.74
N LEU A 120 6.75 -11.17 -2.51
CA LEU A 120 5.37 -10.77 -2.75
C LEU A 120 5.01 -10.80 -4.24
N ALA A 121 5.80 -11.47 -5.07
CA ALA A 121 5.65 -11.45 -6.52
C ALA A 121 4.21 -11.75 -6.97
N PRO A 122 3.68 -10.94 -7.91
CA PRO A 122 2.38 -11.18 -8.51
C PRO A 122 2.36 -12.53 -9.26
N ARG A 123 1.22 -13.20 -9.24
CA ARG A 123 1.01 -14.41 -10.06
C ARG A 123 0.42 -14.04 -11.42
N PRO A 124 0.57 -14.90 -12.45
CA PRO A 124 -0.09 -14.69 -13.73
C PRO A 124 -1.60 -14.43 -13.56
N GLY A 125 -2.09 -13.33 -14.16
CA GLY A 125 -3.48 -12.91 -14.06
C GLY A 125 -3.78 -11.94 -12.90
N GLU A 126 -2.86 -11.70 -11.98
CA GLU A 126 -3.00 -10.63 -10.98
C GLU A 126 -2.61 -9.29 -11.60
N ALA A 127 -3.40 -8.25 -11.31
CA ALA A 127 -3.19 -6.93 -11.89
C ALA A 127 -2.04 -6.18 -11.23
N VAL A 128 -1.17 -5.59 -12.03
CA VAL A 128 -0.11 -4.67 -11.59
C VAL A 128 -0.28 -3.36 -12.34
N LEU A 129 -0.45 -2.27 -11.61
CA LEU A 129 -0.64 -0.93 -12.16
C LEU A 129 0.43 0.02 -11.62
N ASN A 130 1.14 0.69 -12.51
CA ASN A 130 2.04 1.76 -12.12
C ASN A 130 1.27 3.08 -11.96
N LYS A 131 1.72 3.88 -11.01
CA LYS A 131 1.28 5.26 -10.80
C LYS A 131 2.50 6.19 -10.72
N THR A 132 2.33 7.40 -11.21
CA THR A 132 3.33 8.46 -11.14
C THR A 132 3.01 9.51 -10.06
N THR A 133 1.94 9.28 -9.29
CA THR A 133 1.48 10.14 -8.20
C THR A 133 1.31 9.35 -6.90
N MET A 134 1.15 10.02 -5.75
CA MET A 134 0.90 9.32 -4.49
C MET A 134 -0.37 8.48 -4.54
N SER A 135 -1.49 9.07 -4.98
CA SER A 135 -2.74 8.34 -5.17
C SER A 135 -2.77 7.63 -6.53
N ALA A 136 -3.21 6.38 -6.54
CA ALA A 136 -3.40 5.60 -7.76
C ALA A 136 -4.57 6.10 -8.63
N PHE A 137 -5.49 6.86 -8.07
CA PHE A 137 -6.64 7.38 -8.80
C PHE A 137 -6.29 8.49 -9.81
N HIS A 138 -5.16 9.18 -9.61
CA HIS A 138 -4.78 10.30 -10.47
C HIS A 138 -4.01 9.90 -11.73
N SER A 139 -3.22 8.84 -11.67
CA SER A 139 -2.25 8.55 -12.73
C SER A 139 -2.24 7.09 -13.16
N SER A 140 -3.25 6.29 -12.78
CA SER A 140 -3.34 4.89 -13.21
C SER A 140 -4.77 4.50 -13.62
N GLY A 141 -4.91 3.29 -14.18
CA GLY A 141 -6.23 2.71 -14.48
C GLY A 141 -6.93 2.06 -13.28
N PHE A 142 -6.53 2.39 -12.05
CA PHE A 142 -6.98 1.69 -10.85
C PHE A 142 -8.50 1.75 -10.64
N GLU A 143 -9.11 2.94 -10.70
CA GLU A 143 -10.56 3.08 -10.54
C GLU A 143 -11.35 2.29 -11.58
N ARG A 144 -10.95 2.41 -12.84
CA ARG A 144 -11.59 1.66 -13.93
C ARG A 144 -11.53 0.16 -13.68
N LEU A 145 -10.37 -0.35 -13.22
CA LEU A 145 -10.17 -1.76 -12.94
C LEU A 145 -11.08 -2.27 -11.82
N VAL A 146 -11.07 -1.61 -10.65
CA VAL A 146 -11.85 -2.06 -9.49
C VAL A 146 -13.36 -1.96 -9.74
N ARG A 147 -13.82 -0.92 -10.45
CA ARG A 147 -15.22 -0.81 -10.86
C ARG A 147 -15.64 -1.88 -11.88
N ALA A 148 -14.76 -2.22 -12.83
CA ALA A 148 -15.01 -3.31 -13.78
C ALA A 148 -15.08 -4.68 -13.09
N TRP A 149 -14.40 -4.86 -11.96
CA TRP A 149 -14.53 -6.05 -11.12
C TRP A 149 -15.81 -6.09 -10.28
N GLY A 150 -16.58 -5.01 -10.23
CA GLY A 150 -17.75 -4.88 -9.36
C GLY A 150 -17.42 -4.77 -7.87
N VAL A 151 -16.16 -4.47 -7.51
CA VAL A 151 -15.75 -4.28 -6.12
C VAL A 151 -15.95 -2.85 -5.68
N ASP A 152 -16.37 -2.67 -4.43
CA ASP A 152 -16.50 -1.38 -3.76
C ASP A 152 -15.90 -1.38 -2.35
N GLN A 153 -15.23 -2.47 -1.98
CA GLN A 153 -14.51 -2.63 -0.70
C GLN A 153 -13.04 -2.86 -1.00
N LEU A 154 -12.17 -2.03 -0.44
CA LEU A 154 -10.73 -2.05 -0.72
C LEU A 154 -9.94 -2.22 0.58
N LEU A 155 -9.10 -3.24 0.61
CA LEU A 155 -8.17 -3.51 1.72
C LEU A 155 -6.78 -3.04 1.32
N PHE A 156 -6.27 -2.03 1.99
CA PHE A 156 -4.98 -1.43 1.68
C PHE A 156 -3.88 -1.99 2.57
N THR A 157 -2.77 -2.39 1.95
CA THR A 157 -1.52 -2.83 2.57
C THR A 157 -0.33 -2.18 1.89
N GLY A 158 0.85 -2.26 2.49
CA GLY A 158 2.11 -1.79 1.89
C GLY A 158 2.67 -0.51 2.50
N VAL A 159 3.38 0.26 1.71
CA VAL A 159 4.15 1.42 2.16
C VAL A 159 3.94 2.66 1.27
N SER A 160 4.11 3.89 1.83
CA SER A 160 4.13 4.17 3.28
C SER A 160 2.72 4.47 3.75
N THR A 161 2.38 4.06 4.97
CA THR A 161 1.03 4.24 5.55
C THR A 161 0.55 5.67 5.41
N ASN A 162 1.38 6.64 5.79
CA ASN A 162 1.07 8.08 5.80
C ASN A 162 1.30 8.79 4.45
N SER A 163 1.47 8.05 3.37
CA SER A 163 1.72 8.61 2.03
C SER A 163 0.87 7.90 0.98
N CYS A 164 1.46 7.01 0.18
CA CYS A 164 0.77 6.34 -0.93
C CYS A 164 -0.40 5.46 -0.49
N VAL A 165 -0.27 4.77 0.66
CA VAL A 165 -1.35 3.93 1.20
C VAL A 165 -2.54 4.80 1.60
N GLU A 166 -2.34 5.73 2.54
CA GLU A 166 -3.40 6.63 3.01
C GLU A 166 -3.90 7.54 1.88
N GLY A 167 -3.00 8.09 1.06
CA GLY A 167 -3.39 8.96 -0.05
C GLY A 167 -4.32 8.27 -1.05
N THR A 168 -4.03 7.01 -1.41
CA THR A 168 -4.93 6.23 -2.28
C THR A 168 -6.23 5.86 -1.56
N ALA A 169 -6.17 5.51 -0.28
CA ALA A 169 -7.35 5.13 0.49
C ALA A 169 -8.30 6.31 0.75
N ARG A 170 -7.78 7.53 0.95
CA ARG A 170 -8.59 8.77 1.05
C ARG A 170 -9.33 9.06 -0.25
N ASP A 171 -8.61 9.05 -1.37
CA ASP A 171 -9.21 9.21 -2.69
C ASP A 171 -10.27 8.15 -2.99
N ALA A 172 -10.05 6.91 -2.55
CA ALA A 172 -11.02 5.83 -2.65
C ALA A 172 -12.29 6.14 -1.85
N ALA A 173 -12.13 6.57 -0.58
CA ALA A 173 -13.25 6.93 0.29
C ALA A 173 -14.08 8.08 -0.31
N ASP A 174 -13.44 9.13 -0.81
CA ASP A 174 -14.11 10.27 -1.46
C ASP A 174 -14.85 9.86 -2.75
N ARG A 175 -14.47 8.75 -3.38
CA ARG A 175 -15.15 8.13 -4.54
C ARG A 175 -16.22 7.11 -4.16
N GLY A 176 -16.52 6.96 -2.86
CA GLY A 176 -17.58 6.08 -2.35
C GLY A 176 -17.15 4.62 -2.14
N PHE A 177 -15.87 4.29 -2.22
CA PHE A 177 -15.38 2.97 -1.81
C PHE A 177 -15.36 2.85 -0.29
N ARG A 178 -15.65 1.66 0.22
CA ARG A 178 -15.49 1.30 1.62
C ARG A 178 -14.07 0.78 1.85
N CYS A 179 -13.29 1.49 2.63
CA CYS A 179 -11.86 1.27 2.73
C CYS A 179 -11.45 0.74 4.10
N VAL A 180 -10.52 -0.20 4.11
CA VAL A 180 -9.84 -0.70 5.32
C VAL A 180 -8.34 -0.54 5.15
N LEU A 181 -7.68 0.13 6.09
CA LEU A 181 -6.24 0.01 6.25
C LEU A 181 -5.96 -1.23 7.11
N VAL A 182 -5.22 -2.17 6.57
CA VAL A 182 -4.77 -3.35 7.31
C VAL A 182 -3.51 -2.96 8.08
N GLU A 183 -3.63 -2.63 9.37
CA GLU A 183 -2.59 -1.98 10.17
C GLU A 183 -1.28 -2.76 10.25
N ASP A 184 -1.37 -4.08 10.45
CA ASP A 184 -0.21 -4.97 10.49
C ASP A 184 0.33 -5.33 9.09
N GLY A 185 -0.38 -4.96 8.03
CA GLY A 185 0.04 -5.00 6.64
C GLY A 185 0.58 -3.67 6.11
N CYS A 186 0.62 -2.61 6.94
CA CYS A 186 1.07 -1.27 6.56
C CYS A 186 2.29 -0.82 7.39
N GLY A 187 3.13 0.02 6.79
CA GLY A 187 4.29 0.57 7.48
C GLY A 187 4.69 1.97 6.99
N ALA A 188 5.30 2.74 7.88
CA ALA A 188 5.84 4.07 7.60
C ALA A 188 7.31 4.17 8.04
N ALA A 189 7.90 5.36 7.95
CA ALA A 189 9.28 5.59 8.41
C ALA A 189 9.42 5.45 9.94
N SER A 190 8.33 5.67 10.68
CA SER A 190 8.30 5.49 12.14
C SER A 190 6.91 5.03 12.59
N ALA A 191 6.84 4.45 13.80
CA ALA A 191 5.57 4.08 14.43
C ALA A 191 4.64 5.30 14.57
N ALA A 192 5.17 6.44 15.01
CA ALA A 192 4.37 7.66 15.19
C ALA A 192 3.68 8.11 13.89
N LEU A 193 4.35 8.04 12.74
CA LEU A 193 3.74 8.38 11.44
C LEU A 193 2.70 7.35 11.02
N HIS A 194 2.93 6.07 11.30
CA HIS A 194 1.97 5.01 11.04
C HIS A 194 0.72 5.17 11.89
N ASP A 195 0.87 5.34 13.20
CA ASP A 195 -0.22 5.46 14.16
C ASP A 195 -1.08 6.71 13.88
N ALA A 196 -0.43 7.84 13.55
CA ALA A 196 -1.14 9.07 13.19
C ALA A 196 -2.00 8.89 11.92
N ALA A 197 -1.47 8.22 10.89
CA ALA A 197 -2.22 7.94 9.67
C ALA A 197 -3.41 7.02 9.93
N CYS A 198 -3.19 5.91 10.67
CA CYS A 198 -4.26 4.98 11.06
C CYS A 198 -5.35 5.70 11.87
N HIS A 199 -4.95 6.48 12.88
CA HIS A 199 -5.88 7.25 13.70
C HIS A 199 -6.73 8.23 12.87
N ASN A 200 -6.08 9.03 12.02
CA ASN A 200 -6.78 9.99 11.16
C ASN A 200 -7.75 9.32 10.18
N PHE A 201 -7.33 8.18 9.60
CA PHE A 201 -8.17 7.45 8.66
C PHE A 201 -9.42 6.87 9.34
N GLN A 202 -9.25 6.26 10.50
CA GLN A 202 -10.34 5.63 11.25
C GLN A 202 -11.41 6.63 11.72
N ARG A 203 -11.06 7.90 11.87
CA ARG A 203 -12.02 8.91 12.33
C ARG A 203 -13.23 9.08 11.42
N LEU A 204 -13.04 9.10 10.09
CA LEU A 204 -14.10 9.46 9.14
C LEU A 204 -14.08 8.66 7.84
N LEU A 205 -12.94 8.11 7.42
CA LEU A 205 -12.73 7.68 6.06
C LEU A 205 -12.95 6.18 5.84
N GLY A 206 -12.77 5.38 6.88
CA GLY A 206 -12.88 3.94 6.77
C GLY A 206 -12.50 3.22 8.05
N ARG A 207 -12.23 1.93 7.93
CA ARG A 207 -11.84 1.08 9.04
C ARG A 207 -10.31 0.95 9.11
N VAL A 208 -9.80 0.69 10.30
CA VAL A 208 -8.43 0.22 10.54
C VAL A 208 -8.55 -1.09 11.31
N ASP A 209 -8.06 -2.17 10.72
CA ASP A 209 -8.21 -3.52 11.29
C ASP A 209 -6.92 -4.33 11.11
N SER A 210 -6.73 -5.36 11.95
CA SER A 210 -5.66 -6.32 11.75
C SER A 210 -5.97 -7.30 10.61
N SER A 211 -4.94 -7.88 10.01
CA SER A 211 -5.08 -8.92 8.97
C SER A 211 -5.88 -10.12 9.48
N ALA A 212 -5.68 -10.52 10.75
CA ALA A 212 -6.41 -11.61 11.36
C ALA A 212 -7.92 -11.35 11.42
N ARG A 213 -8.34 -10.12 11.79
CA ARG A 213 -9.75 -9.74 11.84
C ARG A 213 -10.36 -9.70 10.44
N VAL A 214 -9.65 -9.15 9.47
CA VAL A 214 -10.07 -9.11 8.07
C VAL A 214 -10.30 -10.52 7.52
N LEU A 215 -9.34 -11.43 7.72
CA LEU A 215 -9.46 -12.81 7.24
C LEU A 215 -10.59 -13.57 7.92
N ALA A 216 -10.77 -13.41 9.24
CA ALA A 216 -11.86 -14.03 9.98
C ALA A 216 -13.23 -13.54 9.46
N GLU A 217 -13.38 -12.24 9.19
CA GLU A 217 -14.62 -11.65 8.68
C GLU A 217 -14.95 -12.16 7.26
N LEU A 218 -13.94 -12.42 6.43
CA LEU A 218 -14.11 -12.98 5.08
C LEU A 218 -14.28 -14.51 5.06
N GLY A 219 -14.19 -15.18 6.21
CA GLY A 219 -14.19 -16.65 6.29
C GLY A 219 -12.97 -17.29 5.63
N ALA A 220 -11.84 -16.58 5.62
CA ALA A 220 -10.60 -16.96 4.95
C ALA A 220 -9.42 -17.11 5.95
N ALA A 221 -9.75 -17.28 7.26
CA ALA A 221 -8.77 -17.47 8.33
C ALA A 221 -8.22 -18.91 8.37
#